data_15ce7b37b3a0f86520ac2b3b30216440
#
_entry.id   15ce7b37b3a0f86520ac2b3b30216440
#
_cell.length_a   1.000
_cell.length_b   1.000
_cell.length_c   1.000
_cell.angle_alpha   90.00
_cell.angle_beta   90.00
_cell.angle_gamma   90.00
#
_symmetry.space_group_name_H-M   'P 1'
#
loop_
_entity.id
_entity.type
_entity.pdbx_description
1 polymer ?
#
loop_
_entity_poly.entity_id
_entity_poly.type
_entity_poly.pdbx_seq_one_letter_code
_entity_poly.pdbx_strand_id
1 'polypeptide(L)'
;MSVLVDTLRSIVGAPHCLTADADMAPYLTDWRGRYTGWARAVVLPADTAQVAAVVRACAAAGCAMVPQGGNTGLCGGATPLADGASVVLNLSRLRRIRHVDAANNALCAEAGVPLALVQQAALDADRFFPLSLASEGSCEVGGVISTNAGGVQVLRYGNARELVLGLEVVLPDGQVWDGLRALRKDN
;
A
#
# COMPACT_ATOMS: atom_id res chain seq x y z
N MET A 1 21.31 7.05 17.38
CA MET A 1 20.19 6.55 16.53
C MET A 1 19.76 5.18 17.04
N SER A 2 18.52 4.78 16.86
CA SER A 2 18.03 3.47 17.33
C SER A 2 18.56 2.37 16.39
N VAL A 3 18.99 1.22 16.92
CA VAL A 3 19.45 0.04 16.16
C VAL A 3 18.42 -0.34 15.07
N LEU A 4 17.14 -0.23 15.36
CA LEU A 4 16.08 -0.49 14.38
C LEU A 4 16.17 0.46 13.18
N VAL A 5 16.33 1.77 13.41
CA VAL A 5 16.41 2.77 12.30
C VAL A 5 17.62 2.49 11.41
N ASP A 6 18.76 2.12 11.97
CA ASP A 6 19.96 1.79 11.20
C ASP A 6 19.73 0.50 10.37
N THR A 7 19.05 -0.49 10.93
CA THR A 7 18.62 -1.70 10.21
C THR A 7 17.67 -1.36 9.06
N LEU A 8 16.63 -0.57 9.32
CA LEU A 8 15.68 -0.15 8.29
C LEU A 8 16.37 0.60 7.16
N ARG A 9 17.31 1.50 7.52
CA ARG A 9 18.10 2.24 6.53
C ARG A 9 18.98 1.32 5.67
N SER A 10 19.52 0.25 6.22
CA SER A 10 20.29 -0.74 5.46
C SER A 10 19.43 -1.55 4.49
N ILE A 11 18.13 -1.76 4.81
CA ILE A 11 17.19 -2.52 3.97
C ILE A 11 16.73 -1.67 2.78
N VAL A 12 16.22 -0.45 3.03
CA VAL A 12 15.57 0.36 1.97
C VAL A 12 16.52 1.38 1.32
N GLY A 13 17.71 1.57 1.88
CA GLY A 13 18.67 2.63 1.51
C GLY A 13 18.37 3.94 2.26
N ALA A 14 19.43 4.70 2.52
CA ALA A 14 19.35 5.93 3.32
C ALA A 14 18.31 6.96 2.80
N PRO A 15 18.18 7.23 1.48
CA PRO A 15 17.19 8.17 0.97
C PRO A 15 15.73 7.73 1.17
N HIS A 16 15.49 6.47 1.49
CA HIS A 16 14.16 5.86 1.60
C HIS A 16 13.80 5.46 3.04
N CYS A 17 14.61 5.89 4.01
CA CYS A 17 14.35 5.76 5.44
C CYS A 17 14.37 7.18 6.04
N LEU A 18 13.22 7.83 6.03
CA LEU A 18 13.08 9.21 6.46
C LEU A 18 13.04 9.26 7.99
N THR A 19 13.81 10.18 8.57
CA THR A 19 13.89 10.37 10.03
C THR A 19 13.89 11.83 10.44
N ALA A 20 14.03 12.76 9.49
CA ALA A 20 13.91 14.18 9.75
C ALA A 20 12.44 14.58 9.76
N ASP A 21 12.03 15.41 10.72
CA ASP A 21 10.64 15.82 10.92
C ASP A 21 10.04 16.43 9.65
N ALA A 22 10.79 17.29 8.95
CA ALA A 22 10.33 17.92 7.72
C ALA A 22 10.02 16.90 6.61
N ASP A 23 10.82 15.83 6.49
CA ASP A 23 10.63 14.80 5.47
C ASP A 23 9.48 13.84 5.83
N MET A 24 9.27 13.61 7.11
CA MET A 24 8.20 12.75 7.61
C MET A 24 6.82 13.42 7.64
N ALA A 25 6.77 14.75 7.78
CA ALA A 25 5.53 15.50 7.98
C ALA A 25 4.37 15.13 7.04
N PRO A 26 4.58 14.91 5.72
CA PRO A 26 3.50 14.54 4.81
C PRO A 26 2.85 13.17 5.10
N TYR A 27 3.55 12.30 5.84
CA TYR A 27 3.12 10.93 6.16
C TYR A 27 2.46 10.82 7.53
N LEU A 28 2.55 11.85 8.37
CA LEU A 28 2.13 11.82 9.76
C LEU A 28 0.73 12.39 10.00
N THR A 29 0.13 13.02 9.01
CA THR A 29 -1.19 13.64 9.11
C THR A 29 -2.13 13.08 8.04
N ASP A 30 -3.38 12.79 8.41
CA ASP A 30 -4.39 12.34 7.46
C ASP A 30 -4.81 13.46 6.50
N TRP A 31 -5.44 13.08 5.38
CA TRP A 31 -5.83 14.01 4.32
C TRP A 31 -6.72 15.18 4.80
N ARG A 32 -7.52 14.99 5.85
CA ARG A 32 -8.38 16.03 6.43
C ARG A 32 -7.71 16.85 7.52
N GLY A 33 -6.51 16.51 7.95
CA GLY A 33 -5.83 17.14 9.09
C GLY A 33 -6.51 16.89 10.43
N ARG A 34 -7.30 15.79 10.56
CA ARG A 34 -8.01 15.43 11.79
C ARG A 34 -7.19 14.55 12.71
N TYR A 35 -6.35 13.73 12.11
CA TYR A 35 -5.47 12.79 12.81
C TYR A 35 -4.04 13.17 12.48
N THR A 36 -3.25 13.42 13.50
CA THR A 36 -1.81 13.67 13.39
C THR A 36 -1.11 12.82 14.44
N GLY A 37 -0.07 12.13 14.04
CA GLY A 37 0.71 11.28 14.94
C GLY A 37 2.20 11.50 14.77
N TRP A 38 2.98 10.59 15.34
CA TRP A 38 4.43 10.58 15.28
C TRP A 38 4.93 9.19 14.91
N ALA A 39 6.08 9.12 14.28
CA ALA A 39 6.72 7.87 13.92
C ALA A 39 8.24 7.94 14.16
N ARG A 40 8.85 6.79 14.41
CA ARG A 40 10.32 6.66 14.52
C ARG A 40 11.01 6.87 13.18
N ALA A 41 10.37 6.46 12.12
CA ALA A 41 10.80 6.62 10.74
C ALA A 41 9.63 6.40 9.78
N VAL A 42 9.75 6.92 8.57
CA VAL A 42 8.95 6.53 7.41
C VAL A 42 9.86 5.74 6.47
N VAL A 43 9.48 4.52 6.14
CA VAL A 43 10.26 3.65 5.24
C VAL A 43 9.50 3.40 3.94
N LEU A 44 10.22 3.51 2.83
CA LEU A 44 9.66 3.37 1.48
C LEU A 44 10.37 2.23 0.75
N PRO A 45 9.95 0.97 0.93
CA PRO A 45 10.52 -0.18 0.23
C PRO A 45 10.25 -0.13 -1.27
N ALA A 46 11.16 -0.70 -2.07
CA ALA A 46 11.07 -0.71 -3.53
C ALA A 46 10.40 -1.97 -4.08
N ASP A 47 10.34 -3.04 -3.29
CA ASP A 47 9.84 -4.36 -3.71
C ASP A 47 9.35 -5.18 -2.52
N THR A 48 8.71 -6.31 -2.80
CA THR A 48 8.16 -7.25 -1.82
C THR A 48 9.23 -7.80 -0.87
N ALA A 49 10.45 -8.01 -1.34
CA ALA A 49 11.53 -8.53 -0.51
C ALA A 49 11.95 -7.51 0.56
N GLN A 50 12.03 -6.23 0.18
CA GLN A 50 12.30 -5.14 1.13
C GLN A 50 11.14 -4.97 2.12
N VAL A 51 9.86 -5.06 1.67
CA VAL A 51 8.70 -5.05 2.58
C VAL A 51 8.83 -6.15 3.61
N ALA A 52 9.10 -7.38 3.18
CA ALA A 52 9.26 -8.54 4.07
C ALA A 52 10.42 -8.35 5.06
N ALA A 53 11.53 -7.77 4.62
CA ALA A 53 12.68 -7.50 5.49
C ALA A 53 12.36 -6.41 6.53
N VAL A 54 11.65 -5.33 6.14
CA VAL A 54 11.19 -4.28 7.06
C VAL A 54 10.23 -4.87 8.10
N VAL A 55 9.26 -5.69 7.68
CA VAL A 55 8.32 -6.36 8.58
C VAL A 55 9.05 -7.20 9.62
N ARG A 56 10.00 -8.05 9.18
CA ARG A 56 10.82 -8.86 10.11
C ARG A 56 11.62 -8.01 11.10
N ALA A 57 12.23 -6.93 10.64
CA ALA A 57 13.02 -6.05 11.49
C ALA A 57 12.14 -5.36 12.56
N CYS A 58 10.97 -4.87 12.17
CA CYS A 58 10.02 -4.27 13.10
C CYS A 58 9.45 -5.30 14.09
N ALA A 59 9.09 -6.49 13.62
CA ALA A 59 8.60 -7.58 14.48
C ALA A 59 9.65 -7.99 15.51
N ALA A 60 10.90 -8.19 15.09
CA ALA A 60 12.01 -8.52 16.00
C ALA A 60 12.28 -7.42 17.04
N ALA A 61 12.03 -6.16 16.71
CA ALA A 61 12.19 -5.03 17.62
C ALA A 61 10.93 -4.73 18.47
N GLY A 62 9.84 -5.50 18.33
CA GLY A 62 8.57 -5.22 18.99
C GLY A 62 7.98 -3.85 18.59
N CYS A 63 8.28 -3.37 17.38
CA CYS A 63 7.86 -2.07 16.89
C CYS A 63 6.61 -2.20 16.02
N ALA A 64 5.56 -1.46 16.36
CA ALA A 64 4.35 -1.38 15.54
C ALA A 64 4.63 -0.76 14.18
N MET A 65 3.88 -1.18 13.16
CA MET A 65 3.93 -0.62 11.82
C MET A 65 2.58 -0.07 11.41
N VAL A 66 2.61 1.02 10.66
CA VAL A 66 1.43 1.63 10.05
C VAL A 66 1.60 1.56 8.53
N PRO A 67 0.97 0.59 7.85
CA PRO A 67 0.97 0.55 6.39
C PRO A 67 0.25 1.78 5.81
N GLN A 68 0.88 2.39 4.81
CA GLN A 68 0.34 3.58 4.18
C GLN A 68 0.54 3.51 2.66
N GLY A 69 -0.51 3.82 1.91
CA GLY A 69 -0.45 4.10 0.47
C GLY A 69 -0.52 5.60 0.21
N GLY A 70 -1.41 6.04 -0.65
CA GLY A 70 -1.60 7.45 -1.02
C GLY A 70 -2.18 8.36 0.05
N ASN A 71 -2.36 7.88 1.27
CA ASN A 71 -2.87 8.61 2.45
C ASN A 71 -4.19 9.38 2.20
N THR A 72 -5.07 8.82 1.38
CA THR A 72 -6.37 9.42 1.00
C THR A 72 -7.53 8.99 1.89
N GLY A 73 -7.29 8.11 2.87
CA GLY A 73 -8.27 7.59 3.81
C GLY A 73 -8.82 8.67 4.75
N LEU A 74 -10.08 8.54 5.15
CA LEU A 74 -10.78 9.54 5.95
C LEU A 74 -10.96 9.15 7.43
N CYS A 75 -10.50 7.94 7.80
CA CYS A 75 -10.71 7.36 9.14
C CYS A 75 -9.40 7.27 9.96
N GLY A 76 -8.31 7.87 9.48
CA GLY A 76 -7.01 7.88 10.17
C GLY A 76 -6.26 6.54 10.19
N GLY A 77 -6.74 5.52 9.46
CA GLY A 77 -6.14 4.17 9.49
C GLY A 77 -4.70 4.08 8.93
N ALA A 78 -4.28 5.07 8.15
CA ALA A 78 -2.92 5.18 7.62
C ALA A 78 -2.04 6.19 8.39
N THR A 79 -2.57 6.76 9.49
CA THR A 79 -1.87 7.75 10.31
C THR A 79 -1.33 7.08 11.57
N PRO A 80 -0.06 7.27 11.95
CA PRO A 80 0.49 6.71 13.19
C PRO A 80 -0.18 7.35 14.42
N LEU A 81 -0.06 6.68 15.56
CA LEU A 81 -0.50 7.23 16.83
C LEU A 81 0.44 8.35 17.31
N ALA A 82 -0.03 9.15 18.27
CA ALA A 82 0.75 10.27 18.81
C ALA A 82 1.89 9.84 19.75
N ASP A 83 2.01 8.55 20.06
CA ASP A 83 3.02 8.00 20.98
C ASP A 83 4.42 7.87 20.37
N GLY A 84 4.56 8.04 19.06
CA GLY A 84 5.83 7.91 18.35
C GLY A 84 6.44 6.51 18.36
N ALA A 85 5.67 5.49 18.75
CA ALA A 85 6.19 4.13 18.93
C ALA A 85 6.31 3.34 17.63
N SER A 86 5.64 3.76 16.58
CA SER A 86 5.51 3.04 15.32
C SER A 86 6.50 3.48 14.22
N VAL A 87 6.59 2.68 13.17
CA VAL A 87 7.20 3.00 11.87
C VAL A 87 6.09 3.09 10.83
N VAL A 88 6.09 4.12 9.99
CA VAL A 88 5.21 4.19 8.81
C VAL A 88 5.86 3.41 7.68
N LEU A 89 5.14 2.43 7.14
CA LEU A 89 5.54 1.61 5.99
C LEU A 89 4.78 2.12 4.76
N ASN A 90 5.36 3.06 4.02
CA ASN A 90 4.73 3.64 2.85
C ASN A 90 5.08 2.84 1.59
N LEU A 91 4.06 2.41 0.84
CA LEU A 91 4.19 1.50 -0.29
C LEU A 91 4.24 2.20 -1.65
N SER A 92 4.32 3.52 -1.70
CA SER A 92 4.25 4.31 -2.93
C SER A 92 5.33 3.99 -3.98
N ARG A 93 6.45 3.34 -3.60
CA ARG A 93 7.48 2.89 -4.52
C ARG A 93 7.18 1.57 -5.22
N LEU A 94 6.20 0.79 -4.75
CA LEU A 94 5.71 -0.42 -5.41
C LEU A 94 4.70 0.00 -6.49
N ARG A 95 5.17 0.53 -7.62
CA ARG A 95 4.34 1.23 -8.62
C ARG A 95 4.25 0.55 -9.98
N ARG A 96 4.60 -0.73 -10.08
CA ARG A 96 4.58 -1.43 -11.36
C ARG A 96 3.24 -2.11 -11.60
N ILE A 97 2.71 -1.97 -12.80
CA ILE A 97 1.77 -2.93 -13.36
C ILE A 97 2.59 -4.09 -13.90
N ARG A 98 2.53 -5.23 -13.23
CA ARG A 98 3.39 -6.39 -13.53
C ARG A 98 3.03 -7.04 -14.85
N HIS A 99 1.72 -7.16 -15.13
CA HIS A 99 1.21 -7.59 -16.44
C HIS A 99 -0.28 -7.26 -16.59
N VAL A 100 -0.74 -7.24 -17.84
CA VAL A 100 -2.15 -7.14 -18.22
C VAL A 100 -2.50 -8.36 -19.05
N ASP A 101 -3.49 -9.13 -18.59
CA ASP A 101 -4.05 -10.28 -19.30
C ASP A 101 -5.43 -9.92 -19.83
N ALA A 102 -5.46 -9.38 -21.05
CA ALA A 102 -6.69 -8.95 -21.68
C ALA A 102 -7.63 -10.12 -22.01
N ALA A 103 -7.09 -11.32 -22.27
CA ALA A 103 -7.91 -12.51 -22.54
C ALA A 103 -8.70 -12.95 -21.32
N ASN A 104 -8.11 -12.82 -20.13
CA ASN A 104 -8.73 -13.18 -18.85
C ASN A 104 -9.40 -11.99 -18.14
N ASN A 105 -9.41 -10.81 -18.75
CA ASN A 105 -9.90 -9.57 -18.16
C ASN A 105 -9.28 -9.30 -16.78
N ALA A 106 -7.99 -9.53 -16.63
CA ALA A 106 -7.25 -9.37 -15.38
C ALA A 106 -5.97 -8.57 -15.59
N LEU A 107 -5.51 -7.93 -14.54
CA LEU A 107 -4.19 -7.31 -14.47
C LEU A 107 -3.57 -7.55 -13.09
N CYS A 108 -2.25 -7.52 -13.02
CA CYS A 108 -1.51 -7.60 -11.78
C CYS A 108 -0.79 -6.26 -11.54
N ALA A 109 -1.14 -5.60 -10.44
CA ALA A 109 -0.57 -4.32 -10.05
C ALA A 109 0.03 -4.42 -8.64
N GLU A 110 1.13 -3.72 -8.41
CA GLU A 110 1.73 -3.57 -7.08
C GLU A 110 0.89 -2.61 -6.22
N ALA A 111 1.02 -2.73 -4.91
CA ALA A 111 0.16 -2.05 -3.93
C ALA A 111 0.19 -0.51 -4.00
N GLY A 112 1.31 0.08 -4.41
CA GLY A 112 1.51 1.52 -4.54
C GLY A 112 1.14 2.09 -5.92
N VAL A 113 0.51 1.31 -6.79
CA VAL A 113 0.02 1.82 -8.09
C VAL A 113 -1.21 2.70 -7.85
N PRO A 114 -1.23 3.97 -8.31
CA PRO A 114 -2.42 4.80 -8.29
C PRO A 114 -3.57 4.17 -9.10
N LEU A 115 -4.80 4.31 -8.60
CA LEU A 115 -5.99 3.75 -9.26
C LEU A 115 -6.15 4.25 -10.71
N ALA A 116 -5.87 5.51 -10.96
CA ALA A 116 -5.91 6.08 -12.31
C ALA A 116 -4.98 5.36 -13.30
N LEU A 117 -3.82 4.88 -12.86
CA LEU A 117 -2.92 4.10 -13.72
C LEU A 117 -3.44 2.69 -14.00
N VAL A 118 -4.16 2.09 -13.05
CA VAL A 118 -4.85 0.81 -13.27
C VAL A 118 -5.96 0.97 -14.32
N GLN A 119 -6.76 2.03 -14.19
CA GLN A 119 -7.81 2.37 -15.17
C GLN A 119 -7.21 2.59 -16.57
N GLN A 120 -6.11 3.36 -16.66
CA GLN A 120 -5.43 3.62 -17.92
C GLN A 120 -4.88 2.34 -18.56
N ALA A 121 -4.23 1.47 -17.77
CA ALA A 121 -3.72 0.19 -18.27
C ALA A 121 -4.83 -0.74 -18.79
N ALA A 122 -6.01 -0.70 -18.17
CA ALA A 122 -7.17 -1.43 -18.65
C ALA A 122 -7.66 -0.85 -19.99
N LEU A 123 -7.78 0.48 -20.09
CA LEU A 123 -8.19 1.16 -21.32
C LEU A 123 -7.22 0.90 -22.48
N ASP A 124 -5.92 0.92 -22.24
CA ASP A 124 -4.89 0.64 -23.24
C ASP A 124 -4.97 -0.80 -23.77
N ALA A 125 -5.56 -1.71 -22.98
CA ALA A 125 -5.83 -3.09 -23.37
C ALA A 125 -7.26 -3.31 -23.93
N ASP A 126 -8.01 -2.25 -24.24
CA ASP A 126 -9.41 -2.28 -24.66
C ASP A 126 -10.29 -2.99 -23.61
N ARG A 127 -10.07 -2.65 -22.34
CA ARG A 127 -10.82 -3.16 -21.18
C ARG A 127 -11.23 -2.01 -20.28
N PHE A 128 -12.17 -2.28 -19.39
CA PHE A 128 -12.70 -1.31 -18.43
C PHE A 128 -12.46 -1.78 -17.00
N PHE A 129 -11.80 -0.97 -16.18
CA PHE A 129 -11.68 -1.21 -14.75
C PHE A 129 -12.79 -0.46 -13.99
N PRO A 130 -13.80 -1.16 -13.42
CA PRO A 130 -15.06 -0.56 -13.00
C PRO A 130 -15.04 0.02 -11.57
N LEU A 131 -13.96 0.65 -11.17
CA LEU A 131 -13.86 1.34 -9.88
C LEU A 131 -13.46 2.79 -10.14
N SER A 132 -14.33 3.74 -9.73
CA SER A 132 -14.06 5.17 -9.83
C SER A 132 -14.27 5.82 -8.48
N LEU A 133 -13.24 6.51 -7.98
CA LEU A 133 -13.18 7.19 -6.70
C LEU A 133 -12.80 8.66 -6.92
N ALA A 134 -13.27 9.56 -6.03
CA ALA A 134 -12.87 10.96 -6.07
C ALA A 134 -11.34 11.15 -5.94
N SER A 135 -10.65 10.19 -5.32
CA SER A 135 -9.20 10.20 -5.08
C SER A 135 -8.40 9.34 -6.06
N GLU A 136 -8.96 8.92 -7.21
CA GLU A 136 -8.35 7.95 -8.14
C GLU A 136 -6.94 8.33 -8.61
N GLY A 137 -6.62 9.61 -8.69
CA GLY A 137 -5.28 10.09 -9.03
C GLY A 137 -4.23 9.91 -7.91
N SER A 138 -4.66 9.69 -6.67
CA SER A 138 -3.80 9.67 -5.48
C SER A 138 -3.94 8.40 -4.64
N CYS A 139 -5.13 7.77 -4.61
CA CYS A 139 -5.32 6.52 -3.88
C CYS A 139 -4.56 5.38 -4.57
N GLU A 140 -3.98 4.50 -3.77
CA GLU A 140 -3.17 3.38 -4.25
C GLU A 140 -3.89 2.06 -4.05
N VAL A 141 -3.64 1.10 -4.94
CA VAL A 141 -4.32 -0.20 -5.02
C VAL A 141 -4.36 -0.93 -3.68
N GLY A 142 -3.24 -1.00 -2.96
CA GLY A 142 -3.18 -1.67 -1.67
C GLY A 142 -4.14 -1.05 -0.64
N GLY A 143 -4.20 0.27 -0.57
CA GLY A 143 -5.12 1.01 0.30
C GLY A 143 -6.58 0.82 -0.11
N VAL A 144 -6.85 0.87 -1.41
CA VAL A 144 -8.20 0.68 -2.00
C VAL A 144 -8.76 -0.70 -1.64
N ILE A 145 -7.94 -1.75 -1.76
CA ILE A 145 -8.33 -3.12 -1.41
C ILE A 145 -8.47 -3.29 0.12
N SER A 146 -7.52 -2.75 0.89
CA SER A 146 -7.49 -2.85 2.36
C SER A 146 -8.74 -2.26 3.01
N THR A 147 -9.23 -1.14 2.47
CA THR A 147 -10.42 -0.45 2.98
C THR A 147 -11.72 -0.91 2.32
N ASN A 148 -11.64 -1.83 1.33
CA ASN A 148 -12.77 -2.23 0.50
C ASN A 148 -13.48 -1.02 -0.10
N ALA A 149 -12.73 -0.14 -0.75
CA ALA A 149 -13.25 1.11 -1.26
C ALA A 149 -14.43 0.88 -2.20
N GLY A 150 -15.50 1.62 -1.98
CA GLY A 150 -16.65 1.69 -2.88
C GLY A 150 -16.36 2.67 -4.00
N GLY A 151 -17.40 3.04 -4.72
CA GLY A 151 -17.29 4.04 -5.77
C GLY A 151 -18.66 4.31 -6.37
N VAL A 152 -18.71 5.12 -7.40
CA VAL A 152 -19.99 5.50 -8.02
C VAL A 152 -20.67 4.33 -8.77
N GLN A 153 -19.92 3.27 -9.06
CA GLN A 153 -20.40 2.13 -9.85
C GLN A 153 -20.67 0.86 -9.00
N VAL A 154 -20.62 0.98 -7.68
CA VAL A 154 -20.71 -0.14 -6.73
C VAL A 154 -21.97 -0.99 -6.88
N LEU A 155 -23.10 -0.40 -7.25
CA LEU A 155 -24.37 -1.14 -7.44
C LEU A 155 -24.28 -2.21 -8.54
N ARG A 156 -23.46 -1.99 -9.55
CA ARG A 156 -23.27 -2.94 -10.66
C ARG A 156 -22.08 -3.86 -10.47
N TYR A 157 -20.96 -3.33 -9.99
CA TYR A 157 -19.67 -4.02 -10.04
C TYR A 157 -19.12 -4.41 -8.66
N GLY A 158 -19.81 -4.00 -7.59
CA GLY A 158 -19.37 -4.24 -6.22
C GLY A 158 -18.27 -3.29 -5.77
N ASN A 159 -17.78 -3.52 -4.57
CA ASN A 159 -16.65 -2.80 -3.99
C ASN A 159 -15.32 -3.36 -4.48
N ALA A 160 -14.22 -2.70 -4.12
CA ALA A 160 -12.87 -3.06 -4.56
C ALA A 160 -12.50 -4.55 -4.38
N ARG A 161 -12.89 -5.17 -3.26
CA ARG A 161 -12.55 -6.58 -2.98
C ARG A 161 -13.26 -7.56 -3.90
N GLU A 162 -14.42 -7.24 -4.42
CA GLU A 162 -15.15 -8.08 -5.38
C GLU A 162 -14.48 -8.12 -6.75
N LEU A 163 -13.57 -7.17 -7.02
CA LEU A 163 -12.76 -7.13 -8.23
C LEU A 163 -11.42 -7.87 -8.08
N VAL A 164 -11.07 -8.35 -6.87
CA VAL A 164 -9.79 -9.02 -6.60
C VAL A 164 -9.90 -10.50 -6.91
N LEU A 165 -8.96 -11.00 -7.72
CA LEU A 165 -8.82 -12.42 -8.05
C LEU A 165 -7.79 -13.11 -7.16
N GLY A 166 -6.74 -12.41 -6.76
CA GLY A 166 -5.68 -12.93 -5.92
C GLY A 166 -4.82 -11.83 -5.33
N LEU A 167 -4.04 -12.16 -4.31
CA LEU A 167 -3.18 -11.22 -3.60
C LEU A 167 -1.80 -11.84 -3.36
N GLU A 168 -0.76 -11.04 -3.48
CA GLU A 168 0.52 -11.27 -2.83
C GLU A 168 0.53 -10.49 -1.52
N VAL A 169 0.84 -11.14 -0.40
CA VAL A 169 0.76 -10.54 0.94
C VAL A 169 2.04 -10.82 1.72
N VAL A 170 2.58 -9.81 2.37
CA VAL A 170 3.60 -9.98 3.41
C VAL A 170 2.89 -10.12 4.75
N LEU A 171 3.06 -11.27 5.38
CA LEU A 171 2.46 -11.60 6.68
C LEU A 171 3.19 -10.90 7.84
N PRO A 172 2.61 -10.84 9.04
CA PRO A 172 3.21 -10.15 10.20
C PRO A 172 4.57 -10.70 10.64
N ASP A 173 4.90 -11.93 10.29
CA ASP A 173 6.20 -12.57 10.52
C ASP A 173 7.22 -12.32 9.38
N GLY A 174 6.79 -11.59 8.33
CA GLY A 174 7.59 -11.30 7.15
C GLY A 174 7.65 -12.45 6.13
N GLN A 175 6.83 -13.49 6.26
CA GLN A 175 6.64 -14.46 5.19
C GLN A 175 5.85 -13.81 4.04
N VAL A 176 6.19 -14.19 2.82
CA VAL A 176 5.46 -13.77 1.62
C VAL A 176 4.49 -14.89 1.24
N TRP A 177 3.20 -14.58 1.31
CA TRP A 177 2.16 -15.46 0.80
C TRP A 177 1.84 -15.06 -0.64
N ASP A 178 2.07 -15.96 -1.58
CA ASP A 178 1.74 -15.78 -2.98
C ASP A 178 0.39 -16.46 -3.30
N GLY A 179 -0.63 -15.65 -3.45
CA GLY A 179 -1.98 -16.04 -3.85
C GLY A 179 -2.37 -15.38 -5.18
N LEU A 180 -1.42 -14.98 -6.02
CA LEU A 180 -1.70 -14.36 -7.33
C LEU A 180 -2.20 -15.39 -8.34
N ARG A 181 -3.45 -15.83 -8.16
CA ARG A 181 -4.13 -16.75 -9.07
C ARG A 181 -5.14 -16.01 -9.93
N ALA A 182 -5.19 -16.35 -11.20
CA ALA A 182 -6.12 -15.72 -12.16
C ALA A 182 -7.55 -16.31 -12.08
N LEU A 183 -7.80 -17.26 -11.19
CA LEU A 183 -9.10 -17.90 -11.03
C LEU A 183 -9.84 -17.32 -9.82
N ARG A 184 -11.07 -16.92 -10.04
CA ARG A 184 -11.96 -16.37 -9.00
C ARG A 184 -12.32 -17.39 -7.92
N LYS A 185 -12.32 -18.65 -8.28
CA LYS A 185 -12.63 -19.78 -7.40
C LYS A 185 -11.68 -20.91 -7.70
N ASP A 186 -10.97 -21.33 -6.68
CA ASP A 186 -10.08 -22.47 -6.71
C ASP A 186 -10.69 -23.53 -5.78
N ASN A 187 -11.16 -24.61 -6.38
CA ASN A 187 -11.74 -25.71 -5.63
C ASN A 187 -10.71 -26.81 -5.44
#